data_77eec1f82e43e3e8985275a468b2b5ce
#
_entry.id   77eec1f82e43e3e8985275a468b2b5ce
#
_cell.length_a   1.000
_cell.length_b   1.000
_cell.length_c   1.000
_cell.angle_alpha   90.00
_cell.angle_beta   90.00
_cell.angle_gamma   90.00
#
_symmetry.space_group_name_H-M   'P 1'
#
loop_
_entity.id
_entity.type
_entity.pdbx_description
1 polymer ?
#
loop_
_entity_poly.entity_id
_entity_poly.type
_entity_poly.pdbx_seq_one_letter_code
_entity_poly.pdbx_strand_id
1 'polypeptide(L)'
;MVSVSTSASLNAMKTFIGVDPGKSGAIAVVALDGSPMCVEPFDHGRYIDAMREFGANAFAVVEHVGAMPKQGSVSMFHFGENFGWIQGALEAMGVPFELVRPAKWKKVFSCTSDKNTSIEVAQRMFPKVDLRRTSQCRKPHDGKAEALLMAEYARRMYVDKVNAACDECRTGLEAR
;
A
#
# COMPACT_ATOMS: atom_id res chain seq x y z
N MET A 1 -12.86 15.81 -15.26
CA MET A 1 -11.68 15.11 -15.83
C MET A 1 -10.51 16.08 -15.72
N VAL A 2 -9.66 15.90 -14.72
CA VAL A 2 -8.42 16.68 -14.58
C VAL A 2 -7.32 15.83 -15.20
N SER A 3 -6.82 16.22 -16.37
CA SER A 3 -5.66 15.61 -16.99
C SER A 3 -4.42 16.03 -16.18
N VAL A 4 -3.96 15.17 -15.31
CA VAL A 4 -2.69 15.35 -14.61
C VAL A 4 -1.57 15.19 -15.64
N SER A 5 -0.78 16.23 -15.83
CA SER A 5 0.44 16.22 -16.64
C SER A 5 1.42 15.16 -16.12
N THR A 6 1.54 14.05 -16.83
CA THR A 6 2.07 12.78 -16.34
C THR A 6 3.60 12.76 -16.17
N SER A 7 4.35 13.68 -16.78
CA SER A 7 5.82 13.57 -16.83
C SER A 7 6.59 14.32 -15.73
N ALA A 8 6.06 15.43 -15.22
CA ALA A 8 6.74 16.21 -14.16
C ALA A 8 6.45 15.65 -12.75
N SER A 9 5.33 14.93 -12.56
CA SER A 9 4.90 14.39 -11.26
C SER A 9 5.62 13.10 -10.86
N LEU A 10 6.15 12.34 -11.82
CA LEU A 10 6.79 11.04 -11.56
C LEU A 10 8.14 11.14 -10.84
N ASN A 11 8.87 12.26 -10.98
CA ASN A 11 10.18 12.42 -10.33
C ASN A 11 10.13 12.87 -8.87
N ALA A 12 8.93 13.05 -8.29
CA ALA A 12 8.77 13.66 -6.97
C ALA A 12 8.32 12.70 -5.86
N MET A 13 7.90 11.47 -6.17
CA MET A 13 7.39 10.55 -5.14
C MET A 13 8.52 9.95 -4.33
N LYS A 14 8.46 10.15 -3.01
CA LYS A 14 9.49 9.70 -2.06
C LYS A 14 9.03 8.57 -1.16
N THR A 15 7.72 8.41 -1.02
CA THR A 15 7.10 7.44 -0.10
C THR A 15 5.97 6.66 -0.77
N PHE A 16 5.77 5.43 -0.32
CA PHE A 16 4.76 4.51 -0.85
C PHE A 16 3.96 3.94 0.30
N ILE A 17 2.65 4.09 0.20
CA ILE A 17 1.71 3.69 1.25
C ILE A 17 0.98 2.43 0.81
N GLY A 18 0.91 1.43 1.68
CA GLY A 18 0.08 0.24 1.51
C GLY A 18 -1.00 0.20 2.57
N VAL A 19 -2.24 -0.07 2.19
CA VAL A 19 -3.38 -0.10 3.12
C VAL A 19 -4.21 -1.37 2.94
N ASP A 20 -4.29 -2.17 4.01
CA ASP A 20 -5.31 -3.21 4.18
C ASP A 20 -6.50 -2.59 4.91
N PRO A 21 -7.69 -2.47 4.29
CA PRO A 21 -8.83 -1.74 4.84
C PRO A 21 -9.65 -2.53 5.88
N GLY A 22 -9.29 -3.78 6.18
CA GLY A 22 -10.02 -4.61 7.14
C GLY A 22 -9.96 -4.07 8.58
N LYS A 23 -10.89 -4.53 9.45
CA LYS A 23 -10.85 -4.25 10.89
C LYS A 23 -9.56 -4.74 11.56
N SER A 24 -9.00 -5.81 11.05
CA SER A 24 -7.66 -6.31 11.39
C SER A 24 -6.60 -5.88 10.38
N GLY A 25 -6.86 -4.83 9.64
CA GLY A 25 -5.95 -4.30 8.64
C GLY A 25 -4.83 -3.47 9.24
N ALA A 26 -4.09 -2.81 8.36
CA ALA A 26 -2.99 -1.93 8.72
C ALA A 26 -2.69 -0.92 7.62
N ILE A 27 -1.93 0.13 7.98
CA ILE A 27 -1.25 1.02 7.06
C ILE A 27 0.27 0.80 7.20
N ALA A 28 0.98 0.82 6.09
CA ALA A 28 2.43 0.80 6.07
C ALA A 28 2.98 1.82 5.08
N VAL A 29 4.15 2.35 5.39
CA VAL A 29 4.86 3.31 4.52
C VAL A 29 6.28 2.82 4.30
N VAL A 30 6.72 2.81 3.05
CA VAL A 30 8.11 2.55 2.65
C VAL A 30 8.66 3.73 1.86
N ALA A 31 9.95 4.02 2.04
CA ALA A 31 10.65 5.03 1.26
C ALA A 31 11.01 4.52 -0.15
N LEU A 32 11.49 5.39 -1.01
CA LEU A 32 11.91 5.06 -2.37
C LEU A 32 13.03 4.00 -2.40
N ASP A 33 13.92 4.00 -1.42
CA ASP A 33 14.98 2.99 -1.27
C ASP A 33 14.48 1.63 -0.74
N GLY A 34 13.19 1.53 -0.39
CA GLY A 34 12.56 0.34 0.17
C GLY A 34 12.68 0.23 1.69
N SER A 35 13.22 1.22 2.38
CA SER A 35 13.27 1.23 3.85
C SER A 35 11.88 1.43 4.45
N PRO A 36 11.47 0.63 5.45
CA PRO A 36 10.18 0.81 6.13
C PRO A 36 10.25 2.04 7.05
N MET A 37 9.26 2.91 6.94
CA MET A 37 9.16 4.16 7.71
C MET A 37 8.09 4.08 8.80
N CYS A 38 6.95 3.46 8.50
CA CYS A 38 5.81 3.35 9.41
C CYS A 38 5.06 2.04 9.16
N VAL A 39 4.59 1.37 10.20
CA VAL A 39 3.70 0.20 10.10
C VAL A 39 2.74 0.17 11.29
N GLU A 40 1.51 0.62 11.09
CA GLU A 40 0.52 0.78 12.14
C GLU A 40 -0.70 -0.11 11.90
N PRO A 41 -1.22 -0.82 12.94
CA PRO A 41 -2.47 -1.54 12.84
C PRO A 41 -3.64 -0.56 12.67
N PHE A 42 -4.77 -1.06 12.18
CA PHE A 42 -5.95 -0.25 11.92
C PHE A 42 -6.38 0.58 13.14
N ASP A 43 -6.31 1.88 12.96
CA ASP A 43 -6.80 2.92 13.85
C ASP A 43 -6.91 4.21 13.03
N HIS A 44 -8.06 4.89 13.09
CA HIS A 44 -8.30 6.09 12.28
C HIS A 44 -7.28 7.20 12.56
N GLY A 45 -6.95 7.44 13.83
CA GLY A 45 -5.98 8.47 14.23
C GLY A 45 -4.59 8.17 13.67
N ARG A 46 -4.11 6.94 13.84
CA ARG A 46 -2.80 6.50 13.33
C ARG A 46 -2.71 6.56 11.81
N TYR A 47 -3.80 6.23 11.11
CA TYR A 47 -3.84 6.34 9.65
C TYR A 47 -3.74 7.78 9.19
N ILE A 48 -4.47 8.69 9.85
CA ILE A 48 -4.40 10.13 9.59
C ILE A 48 -2.99 10.66 9.88
N ASP A 49 -2.39 10.26 10.98
CA ASP A 49 -1.04 10.70 11.34
C ASP A 49 0.00 10.22 10.33
N ALA A 50 -0.06 8.96 9.91
CA ALA A 50 0.81 8.43 8.85
C ALA A 50 0.61 9.15 7.51
N MET A 51 -0.65 9.43 7.12
CA MET A 51 -0.94 10.16 5.88
C MET A 51 -0.49 11.62 5.96
N ARG A 52 -0.57 12.28 7.12
CA ARG A 52 -0.07 13.65 7.32
C ARG A 52 1.45 13.71 7.26
N GLU A 53 2.11 12.77 7.90
CA GLU A 53 3.58 12.74 7.97
C GLU A 53 4.21 12.40 6.63
N PHE A 54 3.67 11.40 5.93
CA PHE A 54 4.29 10.82 4.75
C PHE A 54 3.54 11.09 3.44
N GLY A 55 2.32 11.63 3.47
CA GLY A 55 1.45 11.79 2.30
C GLY A 55 1.93 12.80 1.26
N ALA A 56 2.69 13.82 1.66
CA ALA A 56 3.28 14.77 0.73
C ALA A 56 4.27 14.06 -0.20
N ASN A 57 3.97 13.93 -1.48
CA ASN A 57 4.75 13.15 -2.46
C ASN A 57 4.68 11.62 -2.27
N ALA A 58 3.58 11.11 -1.71
CA ALA A 58 3.30 9.68 -1.62
C ALA A 58 2.45 9.18 -2.78
N PHE A 59 2.56 7.88 -3.04
CA PHE A 59 1.59 7.12 -3.83
C PHE A 59 1.08 5.96 -2.98
N ALA A 60 -0.25 5.76 -2.93
CA ALA A 60 -0.84 4.73 -2.12
C ALA A 60 -1.41 3.57 -2.96
N VAL A 61 -1.34 2.37 -2.41
CA VAL A 61 -2.09 1.19 -2.86
C VAL A 61 -3.01 0.75 -1.74
N VAL A 62 -4.31 0.67 -2.04
CA VAL A 62 -5.33 0.17 -1.13
C VAL A 62 -5.85 -1.17 -1.65
N GLU A 63 -5.94 -2.18 -0.78
CA GLU A 63 -6.48 -3.46 -1.20
C GLU A 63 -7.95 -3.34 -1.59
N HIS A 64 -8.25 -3.75 -2.82
CA HIS A 64 -9.61 -3.80 -3.34
C HIS A 64 -10.26 -5.14 -3.02
N VAL A 65 -10.96 -5.20 -1.92
CA VAL A 65 -11.74 -6.37 -1.50
C VAL A 65 -13.20 -6.12 -1.79
N GLY A 66 -13.83 -7.01 -2.53
CA GLY A 66 -15.27 -6.97 -2.79
C GLY A 66 -16.07 -7.67 -1.71
N ALA A 67 -17.40 -7.48 -1.72
CA ALA A 67 -18.32 -8.23 -0.89
C ALA A 67 -18.20 -9.73 -1.20
N MET A 68 -18.03 -10.57 -0.18
CA MET A 68 -17.98 -12.02 -0.35
C MET A 68 -19.34 -12.65 0.01
N PRO A 69 -19.78 -13.67 -0.74
CA PRO A 69 -20.96 -14.43 -0.38
C PRO A 69 -20.82 -15.01 1.06
N LYS A 70 -21.91 -15.00 1.82
CA LYS A 70 -21.98 -15.49 3.20
C LYS A 70 -21.29 -14.65 4.28
N GLN A 71 -20.86 -13.43 3.97
CA GLN A 71 -20.52 -12.48 5.03
C GLN A 71 -21.79 -11.86 5.62
N GLY A 72 -21.82 -11.71 6.94
CA GLY A 72 -22.94 -11.04 7.61
C GLY A 72 -23.05 -9.57 7.19
N SER A 73 -24.30 -9.08 6.99
CA SER A 73 -24.57 -7.70 6.53
C SER A 73 -23.90 -6.62 7.40
N VAL A 74 -23.87 -6.80 8.70
CA VAL A 74 -23.21 -5.87 9.65
C VAL A 74 -21.70 -5.81 9.42
N SER A 75 -21.06 -6.96 9.21
CA SER A 75 -19.61 -7.01 8.92
C SER A 75 -19.27 -6.34 7.58
N MET A 76 -20.12 -6.55 6.58
CA MET A 76 -19.97 -5.91 5.26
C MET A 76 -20.18 -4.39 5.34
N PHE A 77 -21.14 -3.93 6.15
CA PHE A 77 -21.39 -2.50 6.35
C PHE A 77 -20.16 -1.83 6.96
N HIS A 78 -19.64 -2.35 8.07
CA HIS A 78 -18.44 -1.79 8.71
C HIS A 78 -17.19 -1.86 7.83
N PHE A 79 -17.07 -2.91 7.02
CA PHE A 79 -15.99 -2.98 6.05
C PHE A 79 -16.13 -1.87 5.00
N GLY A 80 -17.34 -1.65 4.46
CA GLY A 80 -17.64 -0.60 3.50
C GLY A 80 -17.39 0.80 4.07
N GLU A 81 -17.78 1.04 5.34
CA GLU A 81 -17.50 2.31 6.04
C GLU A 81 -15.99 2.58 6.11
N ASN A 82 -15.19 1.61 6.57
CA ASN A 82 -13.75 1.74 6.67
C ASN A 82 -13.09 1.93 5.30
N PHE A 83 -13.50 1.14 4.32
CA PHE A 83 -12.98 1.22 2.95
C PHE A 83 -13.27 2.58 2.31
N GLY A 84 -14.50 3.10 2.47
CA GLY A 84 -14.87 4.44 1.99
C GLY A 84 -14.13 5.54 2.75
N TRP A 85 -13.99 5.41 4.07
CA TRP A 85 -13.28 6.36 4.89
C TRP A 85 -11.80 6.49 4.47
N ILE A 86 -11.11 5.37 4.21
CA ILE A 86 -9.70 5.37 3.76
C ILE A 86 -9.56 6.12 2.45
N GLN A 87 -10.43 5.84 1.47
CA GLN A 87 -10.40 6.52 0.17
C GLN A 87 -10.65 8.02 0.33
N GLY A 88 -11.69 8.40 1.09
CA GLY A 88 -11.98 9.80 1.37
C GLY A 88 -10.85 10.53 2.10
N ALA A 89 -10.15 9.86 3.01
CA ALA A 89 -9.00 10.44 3.70
C ALA A 89 -7.81 10.67 2.75
N LEU A 90 -7.50 9.69 1.89
CA LEU A 90 -6.44 9.83 0.88
C LEU A 90 -6.75 10.96 -0.11
N GLU A 91 -7.99 11.03 -0.60
CA GLU A 91 -8.45 12.12 -1.50
C GLU A 91 -8.37 13.49 -0.82
N ALA A 92 -8.87 13.61 0.40
CA ALA A 92 -8.85 14.86 1.16
C ALA A 92 -7.42 15.36 1.45
N MET A 93 -6.47 14.45 1.58
CA MET A 93 -5.05 14.77 1.78
C MET A 93 -4.26 14.91 0.48
N GLY A 94 -4.91 14.74 -0.69
CA GLY A 94 -4.26 14.84 -1.99
C GLY A 94 -3.26 13.72 -2.28
N VAL A 95 -3.39 12.57 -1.61
CA VAL A 95 -2.54 11.39 -1.85
C VAL A 95 -3.13 10.58 -2.99
N PRO A 96 -2.48 10.50 -4.16
CA PRO A 96 -2.93 9.66 -5.25
C PRO A 96 -2.87 8.18 -4.86
N PHE A 97 -3.89 7.42 -5.22
CA PHE A 97 -3.94 6.00 -4.89
C PHE A 97 -4.53 5.11 -6.00
N GLU A 98 -4.21 3.84 -5.95
CA GLU A 98 -4.78 2.78 -6.81
C GLU A 98 -5.41 1.69 -5.95
N LEU A 99 -6.60 1.23 -6.36
CA LEU A 99 -7.25 0.06 -5.77
C LEU A 99 -6.72 -1.21 -6.44
N VAL A 100 -6.11 -2.11 -5.67
CA VAL A 100 -5.43 -3.29 -6.21
C VAL A 100 -6.02 -4.56 -5.60
N ARG A 101 -6.47 -5.50 -6.46
CA ARG A 101 -6.99 -6.79 -6.01
C ARG A 101 -5.91 -7.64 -5.34
N PRO A 102 -6.24 -8.44 -4.31
CA PRO A 102 -5.29 -9.32 -3.62
C PRO A 102 -4.46 -10.19 -4.57
N ALA A 103 -5.11 -10.81 -5.57
CA ALA A 103 -4.43 -11.67 -6.53
C ALA A 103 -3.30 -10.97 -7.31
N LYS A 104 -3.43 -9.66 -7.55
CA LYS A 104 -2.44 -8.89 -8.33
C LYS A 104 -1.15 -8.67 -7.53
N TRP A 105 -1.25 -8.15 -6.32
CA TRP A 105 -0.07 -7.88 -5.50
C TRP A 105 0.53 -9.17 -4.89
N LYS A 106 -0.30 -10.13 -4.46
CA LYS A 106 0.16 -11.42 -3.93
C LYS A 106 0.99 -12.20 -4.93
N LYS A 107 0.63 -12.16 -6.21
CA LYS A 107 1.41 -12.80 -7.29
C LYS A 107 2.84 -12.27 -7.37
N VAL A 108 3.07 -10.97 -7.18
CA VAL A 108 4.41 -10.35 -7.23
C VAL A 108 5.34 -10.89 -6.14
N PHE A 109 4.78 -11.25 -5.00
CA PHE A 109 5.53 -11.77 -3.85
C PHE A 109 5.44 -13.29 -3.69
N SER A 110 4.80 -13.99 -4.64
CA SER A 110 4.53 -15.43 -4.54
C SER A 110 3.75 -15.83 -3.29
N CYS A 111 2.93 -14.89 -2.77
CA CYS A 111 2.03 -15.15 -1.65
C CYS A 111 0.77 -15.89 -2.12
N THR A 112 0.23 -16.74 -1.29
CA THR A 112 -1.01 -17.48 -1.53
C THR A 112 -2.19 -16.84 -0.77
N SER A 113 -3.33 -17.53 -0.74
CA SER A 113 -4.45 -17.17 0.14
C SER A 113 -4.17 -17.46 1.63
N ASP A 114 -3.18 -18.29 1.94
CA ASP A 114 -2.73 -18.50 3.31
C ASP A 114 -1.98 -17.25 3.80
N LYS A 115 -2.52 -16.64 4.86
CA LYS A 115 -1.98 -15.43 5.47
C LYS A 115 -0.56 -15.60 6.02
N ASN A 116 -0.16 -16.82 6.38
CA ASN A 116 1.19 -17.10 6.84
C ASN A 116 2.22 -16.80 5.76
N THR A 117 1.89 -17.02 4.48
CA THR A 117 2.80 -16.72 3.37
C THR A 117 3.14 -15.24 3.28
N SER A 118 2.17 -14.34 3.50
CA SER A 118 2.40 -12.89 3.55
C SER A 118 3.29 -12.51 4.74
N ILE A 119 3.07 -13.13 5.90
CA ILE A 119 3.90 -12.89 7.10
C ILE A 119 5.35 -13.32 6.86
N GLU A 120 5.59 -14.51 6.35
CA GLU A 120 6.93 -15.04 6.07
C GLU A 120 7.70 -14.16 5.07
N VAL A 121 7.03 -13.75 4.00
CA VAL A 121 7.64 -12.87 2.99
C VAL A 121 7.96 -11.50 3.59
N ALA A 122 7.04 -10.90 4.34
CA ALA A 122 7.26 -9.61 4.98
C ALA A 122 8.41 -9.67 6.00
N GLN A 123 8.49 -10.72 6.83
CA GLN A 123 9.60 -10.92 7.78
C GLN A 123 10.96 -11.07 7.09
N ARG A 124 11.00 -11.78 5.95
CA ARG A 124 12.22 -11.94 5.16
C ARG A 124 12.68 -10.64 4.52
N MET A 125 11.75 -9.84 3.99
CA MET A 125 12.06 -8.59 3.31
C MET A 125 12.36 -7.45 4.28
N PHE A 126 11.70 -7.44 5.43
CA PHE A 126 11.77 -6.39 6.43
C PHE A 126 12.09 -6.95 7.83
N PRO A 127 13.26 -7.57 8.02
CA PRO A 127 13.58 -8.34 9.24
C PRO A 127 13.63 -7.49 10.52
N LYS A 128 13.74 -6.16 10.39
CA LYS A 128 13.78 -5.23 11.53
C LYS A 128 12.39 -4.71 11.93
N VAL A 129 11.34 -5.00 11.15
CA VAL A 129 9.98 -4.53 11.43
C VAL A 129 9.29 -5.45 12.41
N ASP A 130 8.77 -4.89 13.49
CA ASP A 130 7.91 -5.64 14.42
C ASP A 130 6.49 -5.76 13.84
N LEU A 131 6.19 -6.94 13.32
CA LEU A 131 4.88 -7.25 12.77
C LEU A 131 3.81 -7.57 13.82
N ARG A 132 4.13 -7.60 15.11
CA ARG A 132 3.10 -7.80 16.14
C ARG A 132 2.14 -6.60 16.20
N ARG A 133 0.89 -6.86 16.54
CA ARG A 133 -0.09 -5.78 16.68
C ARG A 133 0.31 -4.79 17.79
N THR A 134 0.77 -5.34 18.90
CA THR A 134 1.36 -4.61 20.03
C THR A 134 2.54 -5.40 20.56
N SER A 135 3.41 -4.77 21.35
CA SER A 135 4.56 -5.43 21.99
C SER A 135 4.17 -6.61 22.90
N GLN A 136 2.93 -6.64 23.37
CA GLN A 136 2.39 -7.72 24.23
C GLN A 136 1.89 -8.93 23.43
N CYS A 137 1.63 -8.77 22.12
CA CYS A 137 1.19 -9.86 21.26
C CYS A 137 2.36 -10.81 20.97
N ARG A 138 2.10 -12.13 20.98
CA ARG A 138 3.11 -13.15 20.63
C ARG A 138 3.20 -13.44 19.15
N LYS A 139 2.08 -13.31 18.43
CA LYS A 139 1.97 -13.65 17.01
C LYS A 139 2.10 -12.41 16.12
N PRO A 140 2.74 -12.55 14.95
CA PRO A 140 2.69 -11.51 13.93
C PRO A 140 1.27 -11.22 13.49
N HIS A 141 1.02 -9.99 13.07
CA HIS A 141 -0.26 -9.49 12.59
C HIS A 141 -0.25 -9.51 11.05
N ASP A 142 -1.16 -10.28 10.48
CA ASP A 142 -1.28 -10.46 9.03
C ASP A 142 -1.53 -9.13 8.29
N GLY A 143 -2.42 -8.29 8.81
CA GLY A 143 -2.69 -6.97 8.21
C GLY A 143 -1.44 -6.08 8.12
N LYS A 144 -0.56 -6.07 9.15
CA LYS A 144 0.71 -5.32 9.08
C LYS A 144 1.64 -5.88 8.00
N ALA A 145 1.71 -7.19 7.86
CA ALA A 145 2.49 -7.85 6.83
C ALA A 145 1.95 -7.53 5.42
N GLU A 146 0.64 -7.63 5.23
CA GLU A 146 0.00 -7.35 3.94
C GLU A 146 0.10 -5.87 3.56
N ALA A 147 -0.12 -4.94 4.49
CA ALA A 147 0.06 -3.51 4.25
C ALA A 147 1.51 -3.18 3.83
N LEU A 148 2.50 -3.78 4.52
CA LEU A 148 3.91 -3.58 4.20
C LEU A 148 4.28 -4.11 2.81
N LEU A 149 3.77 -5.27 2.42
CA LEU A 149 3.96 -5.81 1.08
C LEU A 149 3.24 -4.98 0.01
N MET A 150 2.08 -4.41 0.31
CA MET A 150 1.39 -3.50 -0.61
C MET A 150 2.13 -2.16 -0.77
N ALA A 151 2.75 -1.62 0.28
CA ALA A 151 3.60 -0.45 0.17
C ALA A 151 4.82 -0.72 -0.74
N GLU A 152 5.46 -1.87 -0.57
CA GLU A 152 6.55 -2.30 -1.44
C GLU A 152 6.09 -2.58 -2.88
N TYR A 153 4.89 -3.13 -3.05
CA TYR A 153 4.27 -3.30 -4.36
C TYR A 153 4.09 -1.94 -5.06
N ALA A 154 3.56 -0.93 -4.35
CA ALA A 154 3.42 0.43 -4.86
C ALA A 154 4.76 1.01 -5.31
N ARG A 155 5.80 0.82 -4.49
CA ARG A 155 7.16 1.27 -4.80
C ARG A 155 7.71 0.61 -6.07
N ARG A 156 7.60 -0.70 -6.20
CA ARG A 156 8.06 -1.43 -7.41
C ARG A 156 7.34 -0.96 -8.66
N MET A 157 6.01 -0.85 -8.60
CA MET A 157 5.24 -0.32 -9.73
C MET A 157 5.71 1.07 -10.18
N TYR A 158 6.04 1.92 -9.21
CA TYR A 158 6.54 3.26 -9.50
C TYR A 158 7.92 3.22 -10.16
N VAL A 159 8.86 2.47 -9.58
CA VAL A 159 10.23 2.33 -10.10
C VAL A 159 10.22 1.77 -11.53
N ASP A 160 9.39 0.73 -11.78
CA ASP A 160 9.25 0.14 -13.12
C ASP A 160 8.72 1.15 -14.14
N LYS A 161 7.73 1.97 -13.77
CA LYS A 161 7.19 3.04 -14.64
C LYS A 161 8.24 4.12 -14.95
N VAL A 162 9.02 4.51 -13.95
CA VAL A 162 10.09 5.52 -14.13
C VAL A 162 11.17 4.98 -15.05
N ASN A 163 11.60 3.73 -14.87
CA ASN A 163 12.62 3.10 -15.70
C ASN A 163 12.14 2.97 -17.17
N ALA A 164 10.91 2.53 -17.39
CA ALA A 164 10.31 2.43 -18.72
C ALA A 164 10.27 3.81 -19.43
N ALA A 165 9.86 4.86 -18.74
CA ALA A 165 9.84 6.22 -19.30
C ALA A 165 11.24 6.75 -19.64
N CYS A 166 12.26 6.38 -18.85
CA CYS A 166 13.66 6.73 -19.14
C CYS A 166 14.18 6.01 -20.39
N ASP A 167 13.83 4.75 -20.59
CA ASP A 167 14.24 3.96 -21.75
C ASP A 167 13.60 4.48 -23.04
N GLU A 168 12.32 4.84 -23.01
CA GLU A 168 11.64 5.48 -24.14
C GLU A 168 12.27 6.84 -24.53
N CYS A 169 12.67 7.63 -23.55
CA CYS A 169 13.35 8.90 -23.79
C CYS A 169 14.74 8.70 -24.45
N ARG A 170 15.47 7.67 -24.02
CA ARG A 170 16.79 7.33 -24.55
C ARG A 170 16.71 6.86 -26.01
N THR A 171 15.79 5.96 -26.31
CA THR A 171 15.59 5.44 -27.67
C THR A 171 15.07 6.50 -28.64
N GLY A 172 14.23 7.46 -28.18
CA GLY A 172 13.74 8.56 -28.99
C GLY A 172 14.81 9.63 -29.34
N LEU A 173 15.90 9.70 -28.56
CA LEU A 173 17.06 10.59 -28.84
C LEU A 173 18.04 9.98 -29.83
N GLU A 174 18.16 8.66 -29.90
CA GLU A 174 19.03 7.94 -30.84
C GLU A 174 18.45 7.85 -32.28
N ALA A 175 17.14 8.11 -32.41
CA ALA A 175 16.40 8.04 -33.69
C ALA A 175 16.29 9.41 -34.41
N ARG A 176 16.96 10.46 -33.94
CA ARG A 176 17.06 11.81 -34.57
C ARG A 176 18.47 12.13 -34.97
#